data_83bbd21927467fb9b6335b484a5b34dc
#
_entry.id   83bbd21927467fb9b6335b484a5b34dc
#
_cell.length_a   1.000
_cell.length_b   1.000
_cell.length_c   1.000
_cell.angle_alpha   90.00
_cell.angle_beta   90.00
_cell.angle_gamma   90.00
#
_symmetry.space_group_name_H-M   'P 1'
#
loop_
_entity.id
_entity.type
_entity.pdbx_description
1 polymer ?
#
loop_
_entity_poly.entity_id
_entity_poly.type
_entity_poly.pdbx_seq_one_letter_code
_entity_poly.pdbx_strand_id
1 'polypeptide(L)'
;GKYPPGTGCRGFRQYPPVPASQGDRQAQPGGLVGEIIKENIQDLLIKHIRLVRGSCCLKTNNMMGRFKILIFFMLLLLAACEEPVSPSFRQTDALLSTDLVKGKAMLDSLLTQEGLSKSEQMYGSLLRIKVKDKEYQDIKGYKCLVDSLVCYFENVKDEGILSEVYFYAGRICFDDGEVPQSLQYYQKAESLVPEDNYALQGDIFCQMANIYRLCNLPHEALQALDKAYLADSLDGNRRNILFDLRDMGQCLIYSKDYKSAQSYLENGLCKAHEYQDSVMMKSFHHVLASVCYEKGDYKKAKQHLEFCLRDSNSIGDGRSGLYIIALDIYGKTHELENADLYAKWLLDSGNVWGKQAAYRYLIETAKQNDGSDKLKGYFVKYKECSDTIQNIENTQAVKKIEQLYNFSLKDAENKQLNLRVVIYRLVMGSGVAIFVLLLLSIMQFYRVKIGKSKQREMLLELIIAKYKTEIEKYDEVTNSNKLMKEQKIQDSSIYQRILKEKNHRTYKLTDDDWLELFKTIDEAFPDFRRKLDNFPVANDLELKVCYLLKIHMKPVDIAGFTNRSKEAITASRRRMYVKSFKKEGRPGDWDKIIDDM
;
A
#
# COMPACT_ATOMS: atom_id res chain seq x y z
N GLY A 1 44.36 7.18 -19.79
CA GLY A 1 43.93 7.94 -20.94
C GLY A 1 43.35 9.27 -20.50
N LYS A 2 43.94 10.33 -21.00
CA LYS A 2 43.66 11.73 -20.68
C LYS A 2 42.23 12.13 -21.00
N TYR A 3 41.52 12.79 -20.07
CA TYR A 3 40.40 13.66 -20.36
C TYR A 3 40.84 15.13 -20.25
N PRO A 4 40.39 16.00 -21.16
CA PRO A 4 40.77 17.42 -21.15
C PRO A 4 39.94 18.22 -20.12
N PRO A 5 40.46 19.37 -19.67
CA PRO A 5 39.78 20.20 -18.69
C PRO A 5 38.84 21.23 -19.36
N GLY A 6 37.75 21.51 -18.69
CA GLY A 6 37.13 22.82 -18.66
C GLY A 6 36.20 23.20 -19.80
N THR A 7 34.96 23.43 -19.45
CA THR A 7 34.13 24.62 -19.80
C THR A 7 32.93 24.55 -18.84
N GLY A 8 32.76 25.39 -17.86
CA GLY A 8 32.28 26.73 -18.10
C GLY A 8 30.79 26.74 -17.76
N CYS A 9 30.44 27.16 -16.53
CA CYS A 9 29.10 27.54 -16.12
C CYS A 9 28.42 28.42 -17.20
N ARG A 10 27.30 28.01 -17.72
CA ARG A 10 26.32 28.88 -18.39
C ARG A 10 24.98 28.56 -17.78
N GLY A 11 24.50 29.44 -16.93
CA GLY A 11 23.61 30.50 -17.35
C GLY A 11 22.19 30.06 -17.04
N PHE A 12 21.75 30.31 -15.80
CA PHE A 12 20.31 30.36 -15.47
C PHE A 12 19.62 31.30 -16.48
N ARG A 13 18.78 30.79 -17.35
CA ARG A 13 17.84 31.61 -18.10
C ARG A 13 16.74 32.02 -17.13
N GLN A 14 16.78 33.28 -16.75
CA GLN A 14 15.63 33.99 -16.20
C GLN A 14 14.51 34.00 -17.25
N TYR A 15 13.37 33.43 -16.91
CA TYR A 15 12.13 33.69 -17.65
C TYR A 15 11.61 35.07 -17.24
N PRO A 16 11.18 35.89 -18.22
CA PRO A 16 10.61 37.21 -17.93
C PRO A 16 9.25 37.07 -17.22
N PRO A 17 8.87 38.09 -16.42
CA PRO A 17 7.59 38.09 -15.74
C PRO A 17 6.45 38.25 -16.75
N VAL A 18 5.45 37.40 -16.64
CA VAL A 18 4.19 37.48 -17.38
C VAL A 18 3.40 38.66 -16.83
N PRO A 19 2.89 39.56 -17.68
CA PRO A 19 2.08 40.68 -17.21
C PRO A 19 0.71 40.18 -16.70
N ALA A 20 0.29 40.76 -15.58
CA ALA A 20 -1.03 40.56 -15.03
C ALA A 20 -2.10 41.05 -16.02
N SER A 21 -2.89 40.17 -16.60
CA SER A 21 -4.13 40.50 -17.27
C SER A 21 -5.30 40.15 -16.33
N GLN A 22 -6.11 41.17 -16.14
CA GLN A 22 -7.38 41.10 -15.42
C GLN A 22 -8.34 40.06 -16.02
N GLY A 23 -8.98 39.34 -15.11
CA GLY A 23 -10.37 38.95 -15.15
C GLY A 23 -10.80 38.04 -16.29
N ASP A 24 -10.94 36.77 -16.00
CA ASP A 24 -12.17 36.10 -16.38
C ASP A 24 -12.34 34.86 -15.49
N ARG A 25 -13.51 34.80 -14.87
CA ARG A 25 -13.93 33.63 -14.07
C ARG A 25 -14.10 32.46 -15.02
N GLN A 26 -13.10 31.59 -15.10
CA GLN A 26 -13.31 30.28 -15.72
C GLN A 26 -13.67 29.27 -14.63
N ALA A 27 -14.90 28.79 -14.74
CA ALA A 27 -15.43 27.69 -13.95
C ALA A 27 -14.58 26.42 -14.17
N GLN A 28 -14.29 25.73 -13.11
CA GLN A 28 -13.58 24.44 -13.14
C GLN A 28 -14.35 23.41 -13.97
N PRO A 29 -13.70 22.67 -14.88
CA PRO A 29 -14.39 21.74 -15.80
C PRO A 29 -15.08 20.54 -15.12
N GLY A 30 -14.70 20.21 -13.89
CA GLY A 30 -15.27 19.05 -13.17
C GLY A 30 -16.69 19.25 -12.63
N GLY A 31 -17.08 20.46 -12.30
CA GLY A 31 -18.43 20.77 -11.80
C GLY A 31 -19.49 20.76 -12.90
N LEU A 32 -19.15 21.27 -14.07
CA LEU A 32 -20.12 21.41 -15.19
C LEU A 32 -20.52 20.07 -15.81
N VAL A 33 -19.59 19.12 -15.88
CA VAL A 33 -19.88 17.78 -16.43
C VAL A 33 -20.81 17.00 -15.49
N GLY A 34 -20.62 17.15 -14.18
CA GLY A 34 -21.50 16.52 -13.17
C GLY A 34 -22.91 17.12 -13.18
N GLU A 35 -23.04 18.45 -13.33
CA GLU A 35 -24.34 19.12 -13.42
C GLU A 35 -25.05 18.86 -14.76
N ILE A 36 -24.34 18.89 -15.87
CA ILE A 36 -24.90 18.57 -17.21
C ILE A 36 -25.37 17.11 -17.28
N ILE A 37 -24.64 16.19 -16.65
CA ILE A 37 -25.08 14.79 -16.54
C ILE A 37 -26.30 14.67 -15.63
N LYS A 38 -26.37 15.40 -14.50
CA LYS A 38 -27.54 15.43 -13.62
C LYS A 38 -28.77 16.05 -14.31
N GLU A 39 -28.61 17.19 -14.99
CA GLU A 39 -29.71 17.81 -15.72
C GLU A 39 -30.20 16.94 -16.89
N ASN A 40 -29.31 16.36 -17.68
CA ASN A 40 -29.67 15.45 -18.75
C ASN A 40 -30.34 14.15 -18.25
N ILE A 41 -29.92 13.64 -17.09
CA ILE A 41 -30.58 12.48 -16.47
C ILE A 41 -31.94 12.86 -15.89
N GLN A 42 -32.09 14.04 -15.30
CA GLN A 42 -33.38 14.53 -14.82
C GLN A 42 -34.37 14.83 -15.97
N ASP A 43 -33.89 15.42 -17.06
CA ASP A 43 -34.72 15.66 -18.26
C ASP A 43 -35.12 14.35 -18.98
N LEU A 44 -34.23 13.37 -19.04
CA LEU A 44 -34.53 12.03 -19.52
C LEU A 44 -35.54 11.30 -18.60
N LEU A 45 -35.40 11.45 -17.28
CA LEU A 45 -36.33 10.91 -16.29
C LEU A 45 -37.71 11.57 -16.41
N ILE A 46 -37.80 12.89 -16.55
CA ILE A 46 -39.04 13.62 -16.72
C ILE A 46 -39.73 13.30 -18.05
N LYS A 47 -38.95 13.16 -19.15
CA LYS A 47 -39.48 12.69 -20.43
C LYS A 47 -39.97 11.25 -20.37
N HIS A 48 -39.28 10.35 -19.67
CA HIS A 48 -39.69 8.96 -19.49
C HIS A 48 -40.90 8.84 -18.57
N ILE A 49 -41.00 9.64 -17.51
CA ILE A 49 -42.18 9.68 -16.61
C ILE A 49 -43.41 10.21 -17.36
N ARG A 50 -43.26 11.20 -18.26
CA ARG A 50 -44.35 11.65 -19.14
C ARG A 50 -44.79 10.61 -20.18
N LEU A 51 -43.86 9.83 -20.73
CA LEU A 51 -44.13 8.73 -21.63
C LEU A 51 -44.85 7.55 -20.91
N VAL A 52 -44.49 7.28 -19.66
CA VAL A 52 -45.14 6.24 -18.85
C VAL A 52 -46.54 6.66 -18.39
N ARG A 53 -46.77 7.96 -18.10
CA ARG A 53 -48.15 8.48 -17.79
C ARG A 53 -49.07 8.55 -19.01
N GLY A 54 -48.51 8.68 -20.23
CA GLY A 54 -49.30 8.70 -21.48
C GLY A 54 -49.70 7.31 -22.01
N SER A 55 -49.17 6.23 -21.48
CA SER A 55 -49.41 4.85 -21.95
C SER A 55 -50.28 4.02 -21.00
N CYS A 56 -51.02 4.63 -20.09
CA CYS A 56 -51.86 3.95 -19.12
C CYS A 56 -53.24 3.57 -19.67
N CYS A 57 -53.32 3.27 -20.97
CA CYS A 57 -54.54 2.69 -21.55
C CYS A 57 -54.18 1.72 -22.68
N LEU A 58 -53.59 0.58 -22.30
CA LEU A 58 -53.68 -0.65 -23.10
C LEU A 58 -53.12 -1.81 -22.25
N LYS A 59 -54.03 -2.72 -21.90
CA LYS A 59 -53.70 -4.00 -21.28
C LYS A 59 -52.81 -4.81 -22.20
N THR A 60 -51.48 -4.84 -21.93
CA THR A 60 -50.59 -5.85 -22.51
C THR A 60 -49.49 -6.19 -21.52
N ASN A 61 -49.58 -7.38 -21.04
CA ASN A 61 -48.54 -8.26 -20.46
C ASN A 61 -47.44 -7.69 -19.57
N ASN A 62 -47.64 -8.02 -18.31
CA ASN A 62 -46.87 -7.80 -17.09
C ASN A 62 -45.37 -8.12 -17.07
N MET A 63 -44.74 -8.57 -18.16
CA MET A 63 -43.34 -9.01 -18.17
C MET A 63 -42.33 -7.90 -18.51
N MET A 64 -42.72 -7.02 -19.45
CA MET A 64 -41.86 -5.87 -19.84
C MET A 64 -41.82 -4.76 -18.77
N GLY A 65 -42.87 -4.62 -17.99
CA GLY A 65 -42.92 -3.71 -16.83
C GLY A 65 -41.98 -4.16 -15.69
N ARG A 66 -41.95 -5.46 -15.43
CA ARG A 66 -41.06 -6.02 -14.40
C ARG A 66 -39.56 -5.92 -14.77
N PHE A 67 -39.21 -6.05 -16.04
CA PHE A 67 -37.82 -5.89 -16.50
C PHE A 67 -37.35 -4.43 -16.45
N LYS A 68 -38.24 -3.47 -16.76
CA LYS A 68 -37.96 -2.03 -16.62
C LYS A 68 -37.79 -1.61 -15.16
N ILE A 69 -38.60 -2.18 -14.27
CA ILE A 69 -38.48 -1.96 -12.82
C ILE A 69 -37.19 -2.58 -12.29
N LEU A 70 -36.77 -3.74 -12.77
CA LEU A 70 -35.54 -4.39 -12.37
C LEU A 70 -34.29 -3.58 -12.84
N ILE A 71 -34.32 -3.07 -14.06
CA ILE A 71 -33.28 -2.17 -14.59
C ILE A 71 -33.27 -0.85 -13.81
N PHE A 72 -34.39 -0.28 -13.46
CA PHE A 72 -34.52 0.92 -12.64
C PHE A 72 -34.00 0.70 -11.21
N PHE A 73 -34.31 -0.43 -10.58
CA PHE A 73 -33.72 -0.82 -9.29
C PHE A 73 -32.23 -1.13 -9.38
N MET A 74 -31.76 -1.73 -10.47
CA MET A 74 -30.34 -1.95 -10.72
C MET A 74 -29.56 -0.65 -10.96
N LEU A 75 -30.18 0.33 -11.64
CA LEU A 75 -29.63 1.68 -11.81
C LEU A 75 -29.68 2.49 -10.51
N LEU A 76 -30.69 2.31 -9.67
CA LEU A 76 -30.76 2.88 -8.32
C LEU A 76 -29.71 2.27 -7.37
N LEU A 77 -29.40 1.00 -7.49
CA LEU A 77 -28.32 0.34 -6.74
C LEU A 77 -26.93 0.77 -7.21
N LEU A 78 -26.78 1.19 -8.47
CA LEU A 78 -25.55 1.77 -9.01
C LEU A 78 -25.40 3.26 -8.66
N ALA A 79 -26.46 3.92 -8.24
CA ALA A 79 -26.50 5.34 -7.83
C ALA A 79 -26.43 5.53 -6.31
N ALA A 80 -26.03 4.53 -5.55
CA ALA A 80 -25.65 4.70 -4.16
C ALA A 80 -24.31 5.48 -4.13
N CYS A 81 -24.37 6.78 -4.45
CA CYS A 81 -23.27 7.70 -4.17
C CYS A 81 -23.11 7.72 -2.65
N GLU A 82 -21.99 7.23 -2.15
CA GLU A 82 -21.61 7.44 -0.75
C GLU A 82 -21.59 8.94 -0.47
N GLU A 83 -22.11 9.33 0.70
CA GLU A 83 -22.13 10.73 1.09
C GLU A 83 -20.70 11.25 1.22
N PRO A 84 -20.36 12.39 0.59
CA PRO A 84 -19.03 12.98 0.70
C PRO A 84 -18.74 13.39 2.15
N VAL A 85 -17.47 13.36 2.54
CA VAL A 85 -17.02 13.84 3.85
C VAL A 85 -17.42 15.32 4.02
N SER A 86 -18.06 15.64 5.15
CA SER A 86 -18.55 16.99 5.40
C SER A 86 -17.41 18.02 5.50
N PRO A 87 -17.69 19.29 5.15
CA PRO A 87 -16.71 20.37 5.23
C PRO A 87 -16.09 20.53 6.63
N SER A 88 -16.83 20.21 7.70
CA SER A 88 -16.36 20.29 9.08
C SER A 88 -15.19 19.36 9.35
N PHE A 89 -15.19 18.13 8.83
CA PHE A 89 -14.06 17.23 8.95
C PHE A 89 -12.85 17.69 8.13
N ARG A 90 -13.05 18.24 6.94
CA ARG A 90 -11.96 18.80 6.13
C ARG A 90 -11.35 20.06 6.79
N GLN A 91 -12.16 20.89 7.41
CA GLN A 91 -11.69 22.03 8.20
C GLN A 91 -10.90 21.59 9.42
N THR A 92 -11.35 20.50 10.07
CA THR A 92 -10.62 19.90 11.20
C THR A 92 -9.25 19.41 10.77
N ASP A 93 -9.15 18.76 9.62
CA ASP A 93 -7.88 18.30 9.07
C ASP A 93 -6.91 19.45 8.80
N ALA A 94 -7.38 20.54 8.18
CA ALA A 94 -6.59 21.73 7.99
C ALA A 94 -6.12 22.34 9.33
N LEU A 95 -6.97 22.33 10.36
CA LEU A 95 -6.61 22.77 11.72
C LEU A 95 -5.56 21.87 12.37
N LEU A 96 -5.62 20.56 12.17
CA LEU A 96 -4.61 19.62 12.68
C LEU A 96 -3.21 19.90 12.11
N SER A 97 -3.12 20.55 10.96
CA SER A 97 -1.86 20.94 10.35
C SER A 97 -1.32 22.27 10.89
N THR A 98 -2.19 23.19 11.35
CA THR A 98 -1.83 24.53 11.80
C THR A 98 -1.88 24.70 13.33
N ASP A 99 -2.86 24.10 14.00
CA ASP A 99 -3.05 24.13 15.47
C ASP A 99 -3.56 22.76 15.95
N LEU A 100 -2.62 21.90 16.30
CA LEU A 100 -2.91 20.50 16.69
C LEU A 100 -3.89 20.43 17.89
N VAL A 101 -3.78 21.36 18.86
CA VAL A 101 -4.62 21.34 20.06
C VAL A 101 -6.07 21.65 19.72
N LYS A 102 -6.30 22.70 18.93
CA LYS A 102 -7.65 23.06 18.48
C LYS A 102 -8.23 22.03 17.52
N GLY A 103 -7.41 21.56 16.56
CA GLY A 103 -7.83 20.52 15.63
C GLY A 103 -8.27 19.25 16.34
N LYS A 104 -7.52 18.80 17.35
CA LYS A 104 -7.87 17.64 18.18
C LYS A 104 -9.18 17.84 18.93
N ALA A 105 -9.36 18.98 19.62
CA ALA A 105 -10.59 19.28 20.32
C ALA A 105 -11.81 19.31 19.38
N MET A 106 -11.65 19.86 18.18
CA MET A 106 -12.69 19.85 17.15
C MET A 106 -12.99 18.44 16.65
N LEU A 107 -11.97 17.63 16.41
CA LEU A 107 -12.12 16.22 16.02
C LEU A 107 -12.90 15.43 17.08
N ASP A 108 -12.53 15.56 18.35
CA ASP A 108 -13.20 14.86 19.44
C ASP A 108 -14.67 15.29 19.54
N SER A 109 -14.98 16.58 19.36
CA SER A 109 -16.36 17.09 19.33
C SER A 109 -17.15 16.52 18.15
N LEU A 110 -16.57 16.44 16.94
CA LEU A 110 -17.25 15.89 15.77
C LEU A 110 -17.55 14.39 15.94
N LEU A 111 -16.60 13.65 16.50
CA LEU A 111 -16.74 12.20 16.67
C LEU A 111 -17.72 11.78 17.78
N THR A 112 -18.18 12.72 18.63
CA THR A 112 -19.27 12.48 19.61
C THR A 112 -20.67 12.74 19.05
N GLN A 113 -20.79 13.26 17.84
CA GLN A 113 -22.09 13.54 17.22
C GLN A 113 -22.80 12.23 16.81
N GLU A 114 -24.08 12.16 17.03
CA GLU A 114 -24.90 11.05 16.54
C GLU A 114 -25.22 11.22 15.05
N GLY A 115 -25.28 10.11 14.31
CA GLY A 115 -25.69 10.12 12.91
C GLY A 115 -24.58 10.39 11.90
N LEU A 116 -23.31 10.26 12.28
CA LEU A 116 -22.19 10.36 11.33
C LEU A 116 -22.33 9.33 10.21
N SER A 117 -22.15 9.79 8.97
CA SER A 117 -22.07 8.93 7.80
C SER A 117 -20.88 7.95 7.91
N LYS A 118 -20.93 6.86 7.15
CA LYS A 118 -19.81 5.91 7.12
C LYS A 118 -18.51 6.57 6.68
N SER A 119 -18.57 7.47 5.70
CA SER A 119 -17.44 8.26 5.19
C SER A 119 -16.80 9.11 6.30
N GLU A 120 -17.62 9.79 7.10
CA GLU A 120 -17.15 10.63 8.21
C GLU A 120 -16.53 9.80 9.34
N GLN A 121 -17.12 8.65 9.68
CA GLN A 121 -16.55 7.74 10.67
C GLN A 121 -15.17 7.21 10.24
N MET A 122 -15.03 6.83 8.97
CA MET A 122 -13.76 6.33 8.43
C MET A 122 -12.72 7.44 8.34
N TYR A 123 -13.10 8.62 7.83
CA TYR A 123 -12.20 9.75 7.77
C TYR A 123 -11.79 10.27 9.16
N GLY A 124 -12.72 10.35 10.09
CA GLY A 124 -12.42 10.67 11.49
C GLY A 124 -11.45 9.68 12.14
N SER A 125 -11.52 8.41 11.74
CA SER A 125 -10.55 7.38 12.19
C SER A 125 -9.16 7.63 11.63
N LEU A 126 -9.04 8.06 10.36
CA LEU A 126 -7.78 8.49 9.76
C LEU A 126 -7.20 9.69 10.52
N LEU A 127 -8.02 10.71 10.79
CA LEU A 127 -7.59 11.90 11.52
C LEU A 127 -7.11 11.57 12.94
N ARG A 128 -7.68 10.57 13.61
CA ARG A 128 -7.17 10.08 14.90
C ARG A 128 -5.78 9.48 14.79
N ILE A 129 -5.49 8.72 13.74
CA ILE A 129 -4.13 8.21 13.47
C ILE A 129 -3.18 9.38 13.25
N LYS A 130 -3.58 10.38 12.44
CA LYS A 130 -2.83 11.60 12.15
C LYS A 130 -2.50 12.38 13.42
N VAL A 131 -3.46 12.54 14.34
CA VAL A 131 -3.22 13.19 15.65
C VAL A 131 -2.17 12.44 16.45
N LYS A 132 -2.28 11.12 16.55
CA LYS A 132 -1.33 10.31 17.32
C LYS A 132 0.09 10.38 16.75
N ASP A 133 0.22 10.31 15.44
CA ASP A 133 1.51 10.45 14.77
C ASP A 133 2.14 11.83 15.05
N LYS A 134 1.35 12.91 14.96
CA LYS A 134 1.79 14.27 15.29
C LYS A 134 2.13 14.47 16.78
N GLU A 135 1.52 13.70 17.67
CA GLU A 135 1.84 13.67 19.11
C GLU A 135 3.03 12.72 19.41
N TYR A 136 3.69 12.16 18.40
CA TYR A 136 4.77 11.16 18.54
C TYR A 136 4.37 9.93 19.35
N GLN A 137 3.09 9.54 19.30
CA GLN A 137 2.61 8.32 19.93
C GLN A 137 2.80 7.11 19.02
N ASP A 138 2.90 5.93 19.60
CA ASP A 138 2.99 4.67 18.85
C ASP A 138 1.70 4.41 18.05
N ILE A 139 1.85 4.17 16.75
CA ILE A 139 0.75 3.88 15.83
C ILE A 139 0.74 2.43 15.32
N LYS A 140 1.65 1.57 15.77
CA LYS A 140 1.73 0.15 15.34
C LYS A 140 0.42 -0.60 15.53
N GLY A 141 -0.28 -0.40 16.65
CA GLY A 141 -1.54 -1.09 16.94
C GLY A 141 -2.70 -0.78 15.99
N TYR A 142 -2.54 0.13 15.03
CA TYR A 142 -3.61 0.57 14.12
C TYR A 142 -3.63 -0.16 12.78
N LYS A 143 -2.86 -1.24 12.58
CA LYS A 143 -2.78 -1.98 11.31
C LYS A 143 -4.15 -2.43 10.81
N CYS A 144 -4.95 -3.12 11.64
CA CYS A 144 -6.29 -3.57 11.25
C CYS A 144 -7.23 -2.42 10.89
N LEU A 145 -7.08 -1.27 11.57
CA LEU A 145 -7.87 -0.08 11.26
C LEU A 145 -7.46 0.51 9.92
N VAL A 146 -6.17 0.69 9.67
CA VAL A 146 -5.68 1.26 8.40
C VAL A 146 -5.98 0.35 7.22
N ASP A 147 -5.92 -0.97 7.37
CA ASP A 147 -6.34 -1.92 6.34
C ASP A 147 -7.83 -1.76 5.99
N SER A 148 -8.66 -1.50 7.01
CA SER A 148 -10.09 -1.20 6.81
C SER A 148 -10.30 0.14 6.11
N LEU A 149 -9.48 1.17 6.43
CA LEU A 149 -9.50 2.47 5.75
C LEU A 149 -9.10 2.34 4.29
N VAL A 150 -8.03 1.58 3.99
CA VAL A 150 -7.60 1.29 2.61
C VAL A 150 -8.73 0.64 1.83
N CYS A 151 -9.31 -0.45 2.36
CA CYS A 151 -10.41 -1.15 1.70
C CYS A 151 -11.62 -0.23 1.44
N TYR A 152 -11.96 0.63 2.40
CA TYR A 152 -13.07 1.55 2.28
C TYR A 152 -12.81 2.63 1.21
N PHE A 153 -11.69 3.37 1.31
CA PHE A 153 -11.41 4.49 0.42
C PHE A 153 -10.99 4.08 -0.99
N GLU A 154 -10.45 2.87 -1.21
CA GLU A 154 -10.29 2.30 -2.56
C GLU A 154 -11.63 2.13 -3.29
N ASN A 155 -12.73 1.87 -2.56
CA ASN A 155 -14.06 1.77 -3.13
C ASN A 155 -14.72 3.15 -3.35
N VAL A 156 -14.51 4.11 -2.43
CA VAL A 156 -15.06 5.47 -2.51
C VAL A 156 -14.42 6.29 -3.63
N LYS A 157 -13.12 6.03 -3.93
CA LYS A 157 -12.32 6.72 -4.96
C LYS A 157 -12.13 8.22 -4.72
N ASP A 158 -12.08 8.66 -3.47
CA ASP A 158 -11.59 9.99 -3.11
C ASP A 158 -10.06 9.94 -3.09
N GLU A 159 -9.42 10.34 -4.20
CA GLU A 159 -7.97 10.23 -4.40
C GLU A 159 -7.19 11.03 -3.35
N GLY A 160 -7.69 12.18 -2.93
CA GLY A 160 -7.04 13.02 -1.91
C GLY A 160 -6.98 12.32 -0.56
N ILE A 161 -8.11 11.79 -0.06
CA ILE A 161 -8.15 11.04 1.20
C ILE A 161 -7.39 9.73 1.06
N LEU A 162 -7.54 9.03 -0.07
CA LEU A 162 -6.88 7.75 -0.30
C LEU A 162 -5.35 7.87 -0.30
N SER A 163 -4.81 8.99 -0.82
CA SER A 163 -3.37 9.25 -0.75
C SER A 163 -2.85 9.37 0.70
N GLU A 164 -3.59 10.05 1.59
CA GLU A 164 -3.27 10.11 3.01
C GLU A 164 -3.42 8.74 3.71
N VAL A 165 -4.46 7.99 3.37
CA VAL A 165 -4.66 6.62 3.89
C VAL A 165 -3.47 5.73 3.54
N TYR A 166 -3.01 5.78 2.29
CA TYR A 166 -1.83 5.04 1.87
C TYR A 166 -0.55 5.52 2.57
N PHE A 167 -0.40 6.82 2.79
CA PHE A 167 0.72 7.35 3.57
C PHE A 167 0.77 6.75 4.97
N TYR A 168 -0.36 6.78 5.72
CA TYR A 168 -0.41 6.20 7.07
C TYR A 168 -0.32 4.67 7.07
N ALA A 169 -0.83 4.00 6.04
CA ALA A 169 -0.61 2.57 5.85
C ALA A 169 0.89 2.26 5.68
N GLY A 170 1.59 3.07 4.89
CA GLY A 170 3.04 2.99 4.74
C GLY A 170 3.78 3.19 6.06
N ARG A 171 3.41 4.20 6.86
CA ARG A 171 3.97 4.50 8.17
C ARG A 171 3.84 3.31 9.14
N ILE A 172 2.63 2.77 9.26
CA ILE A 172 2.33 1.65 10.15
C ILE A 172 3.09 0.39 9.72
N CYS A 173 3.08 0.07 8.41
CA CYS A 173 3.87 -1.05 7.88
C CYS A 173 5.37 -0.89 8.14
N PHE A 174 5.89 0.34 8.03
CA PHE A 174 7.29 0.62 8.34
C PHE A 174 7.63 0.32 9.80
N ASP A 175 6.80 0.81 10.72
CA ASP A 175 6.97 0.61 12.15
C ASP A 175 6.84 -0.88 12.55
N ASP A 176 6.02 -1.65 11.83
CA ASP A 176 5.89 -3.11 11.98
C ASP A 176 7.04 -3.89 11.31
N GLY A 177 7.95 -3.20 10.61
CA GLY A 177 9.09 -3.82 9.91
C GLY A 177 8.75 -4.43 8.55
N GLU A 178 7.54 -4.20 8.04
CA GLU A 178 7.09 -4.64 6.71
C GLU A 178 7.55 -3.66 5.62
N VAL A 179 8.86 -3.48 5.50
CA VAL A 179 9.50 -2.47 4.65
C VAL A 179 9.04 -2.49 3.18
N PRO A 180 8.88 -3.66 2.52
CA PRO A 180 8.41 -3.70 1.14
C PRO A 180 6.98 -3.20 0.96
N GLN A 181 6.09 -3.58 1.88
CA GLN A 181 4.70 -3.17 1.85
C GLN A 181 4.55 -1.68 2.16
N SER A 182 5.38 -1.17 3.09
CA SER A 182 5.50 0.25 3.39
C SER A 182 5.86 1.05 2.13
N LEU A 183 6.91 0.63 1.39
CA LEU A 183 7.32 1.30 0.15
C LEU A 183 6.20 1.28 -0.90
N GLN A 184 5.47 0.17 -1.04
CA GLN A 184 4.32 0.09 -1.94
C GLN A 184 3.24 1.11 -1.60
N TYR A 185 2.90 1.21 -0.33
CA TYR A 185 1.90 2.17 0.10
C TYR A 185 2.35 3.61 -0.17
N TYR A 186 3.63 3.96 0.06
CA TYR A 186 4.15 5.27 -0.30
C TYR A 186 4.13 5.53 -1.81
N GLN A 187 4.45 4.54 -2.65
CA GLN A 187 4.33 4.66 -4.11
C GLN A 187 2.88 4.84 -4.57
N LYS A 188 1.93 4.15 -3.94
CA LYS A 188 0.50 4.39 -4.18
C LYS A 188 0.09 5.79 -3.74
N ALA A 189 0.56 6.26 -2.58
CA ALA A 189 0.32 7.61 -2.11
C ALA A 189 0.89 8.65 -3.09
N GLU A 190 2.16 8.48 -3.55
CA GLU A 190 2.80 9.34 -4.58
C GLU A 190 1.95 9.43 -5.84
N SER A 191 1.36 8.32 -6.28
CA SER A 191 0.58 8.28 -7.53
C SER A 191 -0.78 8.97 -7.45
N LEU A 192 -1.30 9.25 -6.25
CA LEU A 192 -2.62 9.81 -6.02
C LEU A 192 -2.60 11.16 -5.31
N VAL A 193 -1.46 11.55 -4.73
CA VAL A 193 -1.36 12.83 -4.00
C VAL A 193 -1.65 13.98 -4.95
N PRO A 194 -2.53 14.94 -4.58
CA PRO A 194 -2.80 16.10 -5.39
C PRO A 194 -1.55 16.92 -5.69
N GLU A 195 -1.46 17.49 -6.89
CA GLU A 195 -0.27 18.24 -7.34
C GLU A 195 0.04 19.46 -6.46
N ASP A 196 -0.96 20.02 -5.79
CA ASP A 196 -0.86 21.17 -4.89
C ASP A 196 -0.67 20.79 -3.41
N ASN A 197 -0.74 19.51 -3.05
CA ASN A 197 -0.51 19.04 -1.67
C ASN A 197 0.98 18.79 -1.41
N TYR A 198 1.78 19.86 -1.43
CA TYR A 198 3.22 19.77 -1.27
C TYR A 198 3.65 19.21 0.09
N ALA A 199 2.90 19.48 1.16
CA ALA A 199 3.19 18.95 2.49
C ALA A 199 3.19 17.41 2.49
N LEU A 200 2.13 16.78 1.95
CA LEU A 200 2.06 15.32 1.87
C LEU A 200 3.08 14.74 0.89
N GLN A 201 3.36 15.43 -0.22
CA GLN A 201 4.41 15.02 -1.15
C GLN A 201 5.77 14.97 -0.46
N GLY A 202 6.14 16.01 0.30
CA GLY A 202 7.38 16.07 1.08
C GLY A 202 7.49 14.91 2.07
N ASP A 203 6.42 14.69 2.84
CA ASP A 203 6.36 13.60 3.80
C ASP A 203 6.52 12.22 3.14
N ILE A 204 5.84 11.96 2.01
CA ILE A 204 5.94 10.71 1.24
C ILE A 204 7.39 10.47 0.80
N PHE A 205 8.02 11.44 0.14
CA PHE A 205 9.38 11.30 -0.38
C PHE A 205 10.40 11.16 0.73
N CYS A 206 10.24 11.87 1.85
CA CYS A 206 11.08 11.74 3.03
C CYS A 206 11.02 10.30 3.59
N GLN A 207 9.82 9.70 3.70
CA GLN A 207 9.68 8.32 4.17
C GLN A 207 10.25 7.30 3.17
N MET A 208 10.08 7.51 1.87
CA MET A 208 10.72 6.67 0.85
C MET A 208 12.25 6.75 0.95
N ALA A 209 12.81 7.93 1.14
CA ALA A 209 14.24 8.12 1.35
C ALA A 209 14.75 7.37 2.58
N ASN A 210 13.98 7.38 3.68
CA ASN A 210 14.31 6.61 4.88
C ASN A 210 14.38 5.10 4.59
N ILE A 211 13.45 4.57 3.80
CA ILE A 211 13.48 3.17 3.37
C ILE A 211 14.71 2.88 2.52
N TYR A 212 15.02 3.72 1.53
CA TYR A 212 16.18 3.53 0.67
C TYR A 212 17.49 3.57 1.47
N ARG A 213 17.62 4.48 2.45
CA ARG A 213 18.78 4.51 3.36
C ARG A 213 18.91 3.21 4.15
N LEU A 214 17.80 2.71 4.70
CA LEU A 214 17.80 1.43 5.42
C LEU A 214 18.18 0.25 4.54
N CYS A 215 17.89 0.32 3.25
CA CYS A 215 18.26 -0.70 2.26
C CYS A 215 19.69 -0.50 1.71
N ASN A 216 20.45 0.48 2.21
CA ASN A 216 21.78 0.84 1.72
C ASN A 216 21.78 1.24 0.23
N LEU A 217 20.77 2.00 -0.18
CA LEU A 217 20.56 2.54 -1.52
C LEU A 217 20.69 4.08 -1.48
N PRO A 218 21.90 4.63 -1.30
CA PRO A 218 22.09 6.06 -1.05
C PRO A 218 21.75 6.94 -2.26
N HIS A 219 21.85 6.42 -3.48
CA HIS A 219 21.51 7.16 -4.69
C HIS A 219 19.99 7.36 -4.81
N GLU A 220 19.22 6.31 -4.62
CA GLU A 220 17.76 6.36 -4.61
C GLU A 220 17.24 7.21 -3.44
N ALA A 221 17.90 7.11 -2.28
CA ALA A 221 17.57 7.96 -1.13
C ALA A 221 17.78 9.45 -1.44
N LEU A 222 18.90 9.79 -2.09
CA LEU A 222 19.20 11.17 -2.48
C LEU A 222 18.19 11.70 -3.49
N GLN A 223 17.81 10.91 -4.50
CA GLN A 223 16.76 11.29 -5.47
C GLN A 223 15.40 11.55 -4.80
N ALA A 224 15.04 10.73 -3.82
CA ALA A 224 13.80 10.93 -3.06
C ALA A 224 13.89 12.20 -2.19
N LEU A 225 15.03 12.45 -1.55
CA LEU A 225 15.25 13.68 -0.77
C LEU A 225 15.25 14.95 -1.62
N ASP A 226 15.74 14.89 -2.87
CA ASP A 226 15.65 16.02 -3.81
C ASP A 226 14.19 16.37 -4.09
N LYS A 227 13.32 15.37 -4.26
CA LYS A 227 11.88 15.58 -4.43
C LYS A 227 11.23 16.10 -3.14
N ALA A 228 11.60 15.56 -1.97
CA ALA A 228 11.12 16.03 -0.67
C ALA A 228 11.47 17.51 -0.47
N TYR A 229 12.74 17.86 -0.65
CA TYR A 229 13.23 19.24 -0.52
C TYR A 229 12.49 20.22 -1.44
N LEU A 230 12.20 19.81 -2.69
CA LEU A 230 11.43 20.62 -3.63
C LEU A 230 10.01 20.84 -3.11
N ALA A 231 9.33 19.79 -2.69
CA ALA A 231 7.97 19.85 -2.17
C ALA A 231 7.91 20.70 -0.88
N ASP A 232 8.79 20.43 0.09
CA ASP A 232 8.85 21.20 1.35
C ASP A 232 9.23 22.67 1.13
N SER A 233 10.01 22.96 0.08
CA SER A 233 10.32 24.34 -0.32
C SER A 233 9.09 25.06 -0.89
N LEU A 234 8.25 24.36 -1.65
CA LEU A 234 6.99 24.90 -2.20
C LEU A 234 5.92 25.05 -1.11
N ASP A 235 5.89 24.13 -0.14
CA ASP A 235 5.03 24.20 1.04
C ASP A 235 5.46 25.34 2.01
N GLY A 236 6.74 25.71 1.96
CA GLY A 236 7.32 26.67 2.90
C GLY A 236 7.62 26.09 4.28
N ASN A 237 7.69 24.77 4.41
CA ASN A 237 7.97 24.06 5.66
C ASN A 237 9.44 24.15 6.04
N ARG A 238 9.80 25.21 6.76
CA ARG A 238 11.19 25.51 7.15
C ARG A 238 11.88 24.35 7.86
N ARG A 239 11.13 23.62 8.70
CA ARG A 239 11.72 22.54 9.49
C ARG A 239 12.02 21.29 8.66
N ASN A 240 11.11 20.91 7.77
CA ASN A 240 11.32 19.80 6.85
C ASN A 240 12.48 20.07 5.89
N ILE A 241 12.57 21.29 5.34
CA ILE A 241 13.73 21.72 4.54
C ILE A 241 15.07 21.46 5.25
N LEU A 242 15.12 21.71 6.56
CA LEU A 242 16.33 21.44 7.35
C LEU A 242 16.60 19.92 7.52
N PHE A 243 15.56 19.13 7.71
CA PHE A 243 15.69 17.66 7.75
C PHE A 243 16.20 17.12 6.43
N ASP A 244 15.65 17.57 5.30
CA ASP A 244 16.05 17.13 3.97
C ASP A 244 17.53 17.42 3.70
N LEU A 245 17.96 18.66 3.94
CA LEU A 245 19.37 19.06 3.75
C LEU A 245 20.33 18.25 4.62
N ARG A 246 19.96 17.97 5.87
CA ARG A 246 20.75 17.11 6.75
C ARG A 246 20.83 15.68 6.22
N ASP A 247 19.72 15.12 5.79
CA ASP A 247 19.62 13.72 5.37
C ASP A 247 20.28 13.52 4.00
N MET A 248 20.21 14.52 3.09
CA MET A 248 21.05 14.57 1.87
C MET A 248 22.54 14.52 2.21
N GLY A 249 22.97 15.34 3.17
CA GLY A 249 24.33 15.31 3.67
C GLY A 249 24.74 13.93 4.19
N GLN A 250 23.87 13.27 4.95
CA GLN A 250 24.11 11.91 5.45
C GLN A 250 24.20 10.88 4.30
N CYS A 251 23.33 10.93 3.30
CA CYS A 251 23.39 10.05 2.13
C CYS A 251 24.72 10.20 1.38
N LEU A 252 25.21 11.42 1.24
CA LEU A 252 26.48 11.71 0.58
C LEU A 252 27.69 11.22 1.39
N ILE A 253 27.61 11.21 2.72
CA ILE A 253 28.63 10.58 3.58
C ILE A 253 28.72 9.07 3.30
N TYR A 254 27.59 8.37 3.22
CA TYR A 254 27.56 6.95 2.87
C TYR A 254 28.17 6.68 1.48
N SER A 255 27.96 7.59 0.53
CA SER A 255 28.58 7.54 -0.80
C SER A 255 30.03 8.02 -0.82
N LYS A 256 30.60 8.44 0.33
CA LYS A 256 31.95 9.02 0.48
C LYS A 256 32.19 10.31 -0.31
N ASP A 257 31.11 11.00 -0.74
CA ASP A 257 31.22 12.34 -1.34
C ASP A 257 31.18 13.40 -0.23
N TYR A 258 32.25 13.47 0.53
CA TYR A 258 32.36 14.40 1.67
C TYR A 258 32.35 15.88 1.26
N LYS A 259 32.71 16.19 0.01
CA LYS A 259 32.69 17.57 -0.49
C LYS A 259 31.27 18.07 -0.67
N SER A 260 30.44 17.30 -1.37
CA SER A 260 29.05 17.64 -1.57
C SER A 260 28.28 17.57 -0.24
N ALA A 261 28.54 16.55 0.60
CA ALA A 261 27.96 16.44 1.93
C ALA A 261 28.18 17.72 2.76
N GLN A 262 29.43 18.20 2.80
CA GLN A 262 29.75 19.43 3.53
C GLN A 262 28.96 20.63 3.00
N SER A 263 28.85 20.79 1.68
CA SER A 263 28.11 21.90 1.06
C SER A 263 26.63 21.91 1.45
N TYR A 264 25.96 20.75 1.39
CA TYR A 264 24.54 20.63 1.82
C TYR A 264 24.38 20.94 3.31
N LEU A 265 25.27 20.42 4.14
CA LEU A 265 25.21 20.60 5.59
C LEU A 265 25.51 22.05 6.01
N GLU A 266 26.46 22.73 5.37
CA GLU A 266 26.75 24.13 5.63
C GLU A 266 25.58 25.04 5.18
N ASN A 267 24.98 24.75 4.03
CA ASN A 267 23.75 25.42 3.59
C ASN A 267 22.61 25.20 4.60
N GLY A 268 22.41 23.97 5.04
CA GLY A 268 21.41 23.65 6.05
C GLY A 268 21.66 24.35 7.39
N LEU A 269 22.92 24.40 7.82
CA LEU A 269 23.32 25.12 9.04
C LEU A 269 23.04 26.63 8.93
N CYS A 270 23.34 27.23 7.77
CA CYS A 270 23.03 28.64 7.50
C CYS A 270 21.51 28.91 7.59
N LYS A 271 20.69 28.05 6.97
CA LYS A 271 19.23 28.15 7.08
C LYS A 271 18.74 27.90 8.51
N ALA A 272 19.32 26.97 9.25
CA ALA A 272 18.97 26.72 10.65
C ALA A 272 19.25 27.94 11.55
N HIS A 273 20.32 28.69 11.26
CA HIS A 273 20.59 29.99 11.91
C HIS A 273 19.55 31.04 11.53
N GLU A 274 19.22 31.15 10.25
CA GLU A 274 18.17 32.07 9.76
C GLU A 274 16.80 31.78 10.42
N TYR A 275 16.45 30.51 10.55
CA TYR A 275 15.19 30.08 11.15
C TYR A 275 15.22 30.01 12.68
N GLN A 276 16.38 30.26 13.30
CA GLN A 276 16.61 30.19 14.75
C GLN A 276 16.28 28.81 15.36
N ASP A 277 16.44 27.75 14.59
CA ASP A 277 16.22 26.36 15.06
C ASP A 277 17.49 25.79 15.71
N SER A 278 17.61 25.98 17.02
CA SER A 278 18.76 25.53 17.80
C SER A 278 18.93 24.00 17.81
N VAL A 279 17.84 23.25 17.67
CA VAL A 279 17.87 21.79 17.63
C VAL A 279 18.48 21.32 16.31
N MET A 280 18.06 21.92 15.20
CA MET A 280 18.62 21.61 13.90
C MET A 280 20.05 22.11 13.74
N MET A 281 20.41 23.27 14.32
CA MET A 281 21.81 23.70 14.38
C MET A 281 22.70 22.63 15.02
N LYS A 282 22.31 22.07 16.19
CA LYS A 282 23.05 20.98 16.83
C LYS A 282 23.13 19.73 15.95
N SER A 283 22.04 19.39 15.27
CA SER A 283 22.00 18.26 14.35
C SER A 283 22.97 18.42 13.18
N PHE A 284 23.02 19.62 12.56
CA PHE A 284 24.00 19.91 11.50
C PHE A 284 25.43 19.89 12.00
N HIS A 285 25.70 20.49 13.15
CA HIS A 285 27.05 20.43 13.76
C HIS A 285 27.49 18.99 14.04
N HIS A 286 26.60 18.13 14.50
CA HIS A 286 26.89 16.70 14.70
C HIS A 286 27.33 16.03 13.40
N VAL A 287 26.56 16.20 12.32
CA VAL A 287 26.89 15.58 11.02
C VAL A 287 28.14 16.21 10.39
N LEU A 288 28.34 17.54 10.52
CA LEU A 288 29.55 18.23 10.07
C LEU A 288 30.81 17.76 10.82
N ALA A 289 30.67 17.44 12.12
CA ALA A 289 31.79 16.84 12.87
C ALA A 289 32.23 15.52 12.23
N SER A 290 31.27 14.66 11.84
CA SER A 290 31.57 13.42 11.12
C SER A 290 32.22 13.66 9.77
N VAL A 291 31.71 14.59 8.96
CA VAL A 291 32.32 14.93 7.65
C VAL A 291 33.75 15.45 7.80
N CYS A 292 33.99 16.38 8.74
CA CYS A 292 35.31 16.94 8.99
C CYS A 292 36.26 15.85 9.49
N TYR A 293 35.82 14.94 10.33
CA TYR A 293 36.62 13.81 10.79
C TYR A 293 37.02 12.89 9.63
N GLU A 294 36.07 12.49 8.77
CA GLU A 294 36.36 11.65 7.61
C GLU A 294 37.30 12.32 6.59
N LYS A 295 37.30 13.65 6.50
CA LYS A 295 38.22 14.44 5.70
C LYS A 295 39.62 14.62 6.36
N GLY A 296 39.79 14.23 7.62
CA GLY A 296 40.99 14.41 8.40
C GLY A 296 41.16 15.82 8.97
N ASP A 297 40.18 16.71 8.87
CA ASP A 297 40.18 18.04 9.50
C ASP A 297 39.69 17.93 10.96
N TYR A 298 40.53 17.30 11.78
CA TYR A 298 40.16 17.03 13.19
C TYR A 298 39.93 18.31 14.00
N LYS A 299 40.57 19.41 13.60
CA LYS A 299 40.40 20.71 14.28
C LYS A 299 38.97 21.23 14.10
N LYS A 300 38.48 21.23 12.86
CA LYS A 300 37.08 21.63 12.60
C LYS A 300 36.09 20.61 13.15
N ALA A 301 36.39 19.32 13.03
CA ALA A 301 35.58 18.27 13.62
C ALA A 301 35.37 18.50 15.12
N LYS A 302 36.44 18.84 15.86
CA LYS A 302 36.37 19.17 17.27
C LYS A 302 35.51 20.42 17.54
N GLN A 303 35.67 21.48 16.76
CA GLN A 303 34.85 22.70 16.92
C GLN A 303 33.34 22.41 16.80
N HIS A 304 32.96 21.61 15.81
CA HIS A 304 31.56 21.19 15.61
C HIS A 304 31.09 20.29 16.75
N LEU A 305 31.92 19.36 17.20
CA LEU A 305 31.60 18.48 18.33
C LEU A 305 31.36 19.26 19.61
N GLU A 306 32.24 20.18 19.95
CA GLU A 306 32.14 21.00 21.17
C GLU A 306 30.86 21.84 21.20
N PHE A 307 30.40 22.31 20.03
CA PHE A 307 29.10 22.97 19.93
C PHE A 307 27.94 22.03 20.36
N CYS A 308 27.98 20.76 19.93
CA CYS A 308 26.97 19.78 20.32
C CYS A 308 26.99 19.43 21.81
N LEU A 309 28.16 19.49 22.44
CA LEU A 309 28.38 19.10 23.83
C LEU A 309 28.07 20.20 24.86
N ARG A 310 28.02 21.49 24.47
CA ARG A 310 27.90 22.64 25.38
C ARG A 310 26.70 22.62 26.32
N ASP A 311 25.56 22.02 25.95
CA ASP A 311 24.34 22.02 26.74
C ASP A 311 23.91 20.62 27.19
N SER A 312 24.83 19.66 27.22
CA SER A 312 24.46 18.26 27.45
C SER A 312 24.39 17.86 28.93
N ASN A 313 23.61 18.61 29.74
CA ASN A 313 23.35 18.22 31.14
C ASN A 313 22.44 16.98 31.28
N SER A 314 21.90 16.44 30.19
CA SER A 314 21.13 15.20 30.19
C SER A 314 21.79 14.16 29.28
N ILE A 315 22.50 13.24 29.87
CA ILE A 315 23.03 12.03 29.22
C ILE A 315 21.82 11.11 29.00
N GLY A 316 21.37 10.97 27.75
CA GLY A 316 20.20 10.15 27.39
C GLY A 316 20.55 9.11 26.33
N ASP A 317 19.79 8.02 26.30
CA ASP A 317 20.01 6.80 25.49
C ASP A 317 20.14 7.00 23.96
N GLY A 318 19.72 8.13 23.40
CA GLY A 318 19.85 8.44 21.96
C GLY A 318 21.20 8.98 21.50
N ARG A 319 22.21 9.15 22.36
CA ARG A 319 23.44 9.89 22.06
C ARG A 319 24.65 9.04 21.67
N SER A 320 24.49 7.73 21.56
CA SER A 320 25.63 6.85 21.21
C SER A 320 26.37 7.30 19.95
N GLY A 321 25.68 7.78 18.92
CA GLY A 321 26.30 8.30 17.70
C GLY A 321 27.19 9.52 17.94
N LEU A 322 26.73 10.49 18.74
CA LEU A 322 27.52 11.67 19.10
C LEU A 322 28.77 11.29 19.92
N TYR A 323 28.64 10.34 20.84
CA TYR A 323 29.73 9.91 21.69
C TYR A 323 30.75 9.03 20.96
N ILE A 324 30.33 8.27 19.93
CA ILE A 324 31.26 7.60 19.02
C ILE A 324 32.12 8.62 18.30
N ILE A 325 31.51 9.66 17.73
CA ILE A 325 32.26 10.74 17.04
C ILE A 325 33.16 11.51 18.02
N ALA A 326 32.68 11.76 19.27
CA ALA A 326 33.50 12.37 20.31
C ALA A 326 34.74 11.52 20.63
N LEU A 327 34.57 10.22 20.83
CA LEU A 327 35.63 9.27 21.07
C LEU A 327 36.68 9.29 19.92
N ASP A 328 36.19 9.23 18.67
CA ASP A 328 37.04 9.19 17.50
C ASP A 328 37.85 10.52 17.33
N ILE A 329 37.20 11.67 17.52
CA ILE A 329 37.85 12.99 17.42
C ILE A 329 38.88 13.18 18.53
N TYR A 330 38.50 12.96 19.80
CA TYR A 330 39.42 13.14 20.92
C TYR A 330 40.56 12.12 20.88
N GLY A 331 40.35 10.92 20.40
CA GLY A 331 41.38 9.93 20.14
C GLY A 331 42.41 10.42 19.11
N LYS A 332 41.96 11.01 17.98
CA LYS A 332 42.82 11.55 16.94
C LYS A 332 43.49 12.87 17.32
N THR A 333 42.92 13.67 18.20
CA THR A 333 43.51 14.89 18.73
C THR A 333 44.41 14.65 19.94
N HIS A 334 44.59 13.40 20.36
CA HIS A 334 45.40 12.98 21.50
C HIS A 334 44.92 13.54 22.86
N GLU A 335 43.64 13.84 22.98
CA GLU A 335 43.00 14.25 24.22
C GLU A 335 42.46 13.03 24.98
N LEU A 336 43.38 12.21 25.48
CA LEU A 336 43.11 10.87 25.97
C LEU A 336 42.13 10.87 27.17
N GLU A 337 42.18 11.87 28.04
CA GLU A 337 41.24 11.98 29.18
C GLU A 337 39.77 12.09 28.72
N ASN A 338 39.56 12.92 27.70
CA ASN A 338 38.23 13.06 27.11
C ASN A 338 37.82 11.78 26.36
N ALA A 339 38.71 11.20 25.59
CA ALA A 339 38.47 9.96 24.86
C ALA A 339 38.10 8.81 25.82
N ASP A 340 38.85 8.64 26.91
CA ASP A 340 38.62 7.63 27.95
C ASP A 340 37.24 7.80 28.63
N LEU A 341 36.80 9.04 28.87
CA LEU A 341 35.49 9.34 29.40
C LEU A 341 34.37 8.82 28.49
N TYR A 342 34.45 9.11 27.19
CA TYR A 342 33.46 8.64 26.23
C TYR A 342 33.57 7.15 25.99
N ALA A 343 34.77 6.57 25.96
CA ALA A 343 34.94 5.12 25.87
C ALA A 343 34.24 4.40 27.02
N LYS A 344 34.45 4.87 28.25
CA LYS A 344 33.82 4.30 29.43
C LYS A 344 32.29 4.37 29.34
N TRP A 345 31.73 5.53 28.99
CA TRP A 345 30.30 5.68 28.84
C TRP A 345 29.71 4.74 27.78
N LEU A 346 30.40 4.61 26.62
CA LEU A 346 29.98 3.73 25.54
C LEU A 346 30.03 2.25 25.92
N LEU A 347 30.96 1.85 26.79
CA LEU A 347 31.01 0.48 27.33
C LEU A 347 29.88 0.21 28.29
N ASP A 348 29.57 1.17 29.17
CA ASP A 348 28.56 1.01 30.23
C ASP A 348 27.14 1.07 29.68
N SER A 349 26.85 2.06 28.84
CA SER A 349 25.48 2.39 28.40
C SER A 349 25.29 2.48 26.88
N GLY A 350 26.37 2.31 26.09
CA GLY A 350 26.30 2.37 24.63
C GLY A 350 25.65 1.14 23.99
N ASN A 351 25.09 1.34 22.80
CA ASN A 351 24.65 0.24 21.94
C ASN A 351 25.84 -0.56 21.39
N VAL A 352 25.57 -1.61 20.60
CA VAL A 352 26.62 -2.49 20.06
C VAL A 352 27.67 -1.75 19.23
N TRP A 353 27.28 -0.72 18.43
CA TRP A 353 28.19 0.12 17.65
C TRP A 353 29.07 0.98 18.57
N GLY A 354 28.47 1.54 19.63
CA GLY A 354 29.20 2.30 20.64
C GLY A 354 30.22 1.44 21.38
N LYS A 355 29.85 0.24 21.79
CA LYS A 355 30.77 -0.72 22.42
C LYS A 355 31.90 -1.13 21.50
N GLN A 356 31.59 -1.39 20.21
CA GLN A 356 32.61 -1.69 19.22
C GLN A 356 33.62 -0.54 19.07
N ALA A 357 33.14 0.72 18.96
CA ALA A 357 33.98 1.89 18.87
C ALA A 357 34.90 2.05 20.09
N ALA A 358 34.35 1.85 21.30
CA ALA A 358 35.09 1.90 22.53
C ALA A 358 36.19 0.81 22.61
N TYR A 359 35.85 -0.44 22.24
CA TYR A 359 36.87 -1.51 22.21
C TYR A 359 37.96 -1.24 21.13
N ARG A 360 37.61 -0.71 19.96
CA ARG A 360 38.56 -0.29 18.94
C ARG A 360 39.56 0.74 19.52
N TYR A 361 39.05 1.78 20.17
CA TYR A 361 39.88 2.80 20.81
C TYR A 361 40.79 2.19 21.88
N LEU A 362 40.30 1.32 22.76
CA LEU A 362 41.08 0.65 23.78
C LEU A 362 42.18 -0.24 23.21
N ILE A 363 41.95 -0.87 22.07
CA ILE A 363 42.97 -1.64 21.34
C ILE A 363 44.03 -0.73 20.77
N GLU A 364 43.65 0.39 20.14
CA GLU A 364 44.57 1.36 19.52
C GLU A 364 45.42 2.08 20.56
N THR A 365 44.88 2.33 21.76
CA THR A 365 45.56 3.06 22.83
C THR A 365 46.30 2.17 23.83
N ALA A 366 46.06 0.84 23.78
CA ALA A 366 46.75 -0.10 24.66
C ALA A 366 48.28 0.03 24.51
N LYS A 367 48.95 0.41 25.60
CA LYS A 367 50.39 0.50 25.64
C LYS A 367 51.01 -0.89 25.62
N GLN A 368 52.22 -1.04 25.06
CA GLN A 368 52.97 -2.32 25.02
C GLN A 368 53.13 -2.98 26.42
N ASN A 369 52.93 -2.23 27.49
CA ASN A 369 52.98 -2.71 28.89
C ASN A 369 51.66 -3.14 29.49
N ASP A 370 50.51 -2.92 28.82
CA ASP A 370 49.23 -3.50 29.24
C ASP A 370 49.31 -5.00 28.95
N GLY A 371 49.23 -5.82 29.99
CA GLY A 371 49.47 -7.26 29.89
C GLY A 371 48.72 -7.91 28.71
N SER A 372 49.36 -8.81 27.99
CA SER A 372 48.88 -9.51 26.80
C SER A 372 47.43 -10.01 26.90
N ASP A 373 46.98 -10.37 28.11
CA ASP A 373 45.66 -10.92 28.34
C ASP A 373 44.51 -9.89 28.32
N LYS A 374 44.83 -8.65 28.79
CA LYS A 374 43.86 -7.54 28.75
C LYS A 374 43.58 -7.11 27.30
N LEU A 375 44.64 -6.99 26.51
CA LEU A 375 44.55 -6.67 25.08
C LEU A 375 43.79 -7.76 24.31
N LYS A 376 44.09 -9.03 24.59
CA LYS A 376 43.32 -10.17 24.02
C LYS A 376 41.84 -10.07 24.36
N GLY A 377 41.50 -9.72 25.62
CA GLY A 377 40.13 -9.51 26.05
C GLY A 377 39.40 -8.44 25.23
N TYR A 378 40.08 -7.32 24.94
CA TYR A 378 39.47 -6.27 24.10
C TYR A 378 39.25 -6.72 22.67
N PHE A 379 40.18 -7.48 22.07
CA PHE A 379 40.03 -8.03 20.72
C PHE A 379 38.85 -9.01 20.65
N VAL A 380 38.66 -9.86 21.65
CA VAL A 380 37.54 -10.79 21.69
C VAL A 380 36.23 -10.01 21.72
N LYS A 381 36.12 -9.03 22.61
CA LYS A 381 34.92 -8.18 22.75
C LYS A 381 34.62 -7.35 21.50
N TYR A 382 35.68 -6.76 20.89
CA TYR A 382 35.55 -6.07 19.62
C TYR A 382 34.98 -6.98 18.54
N LYS A 383 35.50 -8.22 18.43
CA LYS A 383 35.06 -9.20 17.46
C LYS A 383 33.60 -9.61 17.71
N GLU A 384 33.20 -9.89 18.96
CA GLU A 384 31.80 -10.18 19.32
C GLU A 384 30.86 -9.06 18.87
N CYS A 385 31.22 -7.79 19.08
CA CYS A 385 30.44 -6.65 18.62
C CYS A 385 30.41 -6.59 17.09
N SER A 386 31.54 -6.79 16.42
CA SER A 386 31.64 -6.76 14.94
C SER A 386 30.79 -7.87 14.30
N ASP A 387 30.87 -9.08 14.82
CA ASP A 387 30.08 -10.23 14.34
C ASP A 387 28.57 -9.96 14.54
N THR A 388 28.20 -9.36 15.66
CA THR A 388 26.80 -8.96 15.93
C THR A 388 26.32 -7.90 14.95
N ILE A 389 27.11 -6.85 14.70
CA ILE A 389 26.80 -5.79 13.73
C ILE A 389 26.66 -6.37 12.33
N GLN A 390 27.63 -7.20 11.91
CA GLN A 390 27.61 -7.82 10.58
C GLN A 390 26.36 -8.72 10.39
N ASN A 391 25.97 -9.46 11.44
CA ASN A 391 24.75 -10.25 11.40
C ASN A 391 23.49 -9.38 11.30
N ILE A 392 23.44 -8.25 12.02
CA ILE A 392 22.33 -7.29 11.93
C ILE A 392 22.25 -6.71 10.52
N GLU A 393 23.38 -6.23 9.97
CA GLU A 393 23.44 -5.59 8.65
C GLU A 393 23.13 -6.58 7.53
N ASN A 394 23.75 -7.75 7.52
CA ASN A 394 23.51 -8.77 6.50
C ASN A 394 22.07 -9.29 6.53
N THR A 395 21.55 -9.59 7.72
CA THR A 395 20.19 -10.14 7.85
C THR A 395 19.13 -9.12 7.45
N GLN A 396 19.34 -7.85 7.79
CA GLN A 396 18.39 -6.80 7.44
C GLN A 396 18.50 -6.35 5.98
N ALA A 397 19.72 -6.14 5.47
CA ALA A 397 19.92 -5.65 4.10
C ALA A 397 19.50 -6.68 3.06
N VAL A 398 19.94 -7.94 3.19
CA VAL A 398 19.59 -9.00 2.23
C VAL A 398 18.10 -9.26 2.22
N LYS A 399 17.48 -9.42 3.39
CA LYS A 399 16.02 -9.60 3.47
C LYS A 399 15.26 -8.42 2.87
N LYS A 400 15.69 -7.19 3.11
CA LYS A 400 15.02 -5.98 2.61
C LYS A 400 15.18 -5.84 1.09
N ILE A 401 16.37 -6.06 0.55
CA ILE A 401 16.61 -6.00 -0.90
C ILE A 401 15.87 -7.11 -1.63
N GLU A 402 15.92 -8.35 -1.13
CA GLU A 402 15.19 -9.48 -1.69
C GLU A 402 13.68 -9.25 -1.67
N GLN A 403 13.16 -8.73 -0.57
CA GLN A 403 11.75 -8.38 -0.43
C GLN A 403 11.34 -7.25 -1.38
N LEU A 404 12.14 -6.18 -1.51
CA LEU A 404 11.89 -5.09 -2.46
C LEU A 404 11.92 -5.57 -3.91
N TYR A 405 12.88 -6.42 -4.27
CA TYR A 405 13.01 -6.98 -5.61
C TYR A 405 11.83 -7.89 -5.96
N ASN A 406 11.52 -8.85 -5.11
CA ASN A 406 10.38 -9.77 -5.29
C ASN A 406 9.05 -9.03 -5.32
N PHE A 407 8.96 -7.95 -4.56
CA PHE A 407 7.78 -7.10 -4.50
C PHE A 407 7.60 -6.28 -5.78
N SER A 408 8.66 -5.63 -6.30
CA SER A 408 8.61 -4.87 -7.56
C SER A 408 8.23 -5.75 -8.75
N LEU A 409 8.69 -6.99 -8.78
CA LEU A 409 8.29 -7.97 -9.79
C LEU A 409 6.80 -8.30 -9.71
N LYS A 410 6.29 -8.60 -8.51
CA LYS A 410 4.86 -8.90 -8.31
C LYS A 410 3.96 -7.71 -8.62
N ASP A 411 4.40 -6.51 -8.29
CA ASP A 411 3.63 -5.29 -8.58
C ASP A 411 3.56 -5.03 -10.09
N ALA A 412 4.66 -5.22 -10.81
CA ALA A 412 4.69 -5.12 -12.28
C ALA A 412 3.77 -6.16 -12.94
N GLU A 413 3.79 -7.41 -12.46
CA GLU A 413 2.90 -8.47 -12.92
C GLU A 413 1.42 -8.15 -12.62
N ASN A 414 1.12 -7.67 -11.43
CA ASN A 414 -0.24 -7.29 -11.03
C ASN A 414 -0.77 -6.11 -11.84
N LYS A 415 0.06 -5.09 -12.13
CA LYS A 415 -0.32 -3.99 -13.02
C LYS A 415 -0.64 -4.47 -14.43
N GLN A 416 0.16 -5.38 -14.99
CA GLN A 416 -0.11 -5.98 -16.29
C GLN A 416 -1.40 -6.83 -16.29
N LEU A 417 -1.62 -7.62 -15.22
CA LEU A 417 -2.83 -8.42 -15.07
C LEU A 417 -4.08 -7.54 -14.95
N ASN A 418 -4.03 -6.49 -14.14
CA ASN A 418 -5.13 -5.54 -13.99
C ASN A 418 -5.45 -4.83 -15.31
N LEU A 419 -4.44 -4.40 -16.06
CA LEU A 419 -4.64 -3.81 -17.39
C LEU A 419 -5.33 -4.79 -18.34
N ARG A 420 -4.90 -6.05 -18.36
CA ARG A 420 -5.55 -7.10 -19.17
C ARG A 420 -7.01 -7.32 -18.75
N VAL A 421 -7.28 -7.38 -17.45
CA VAL A 421 -8.64 -7.54 -16.93
C VAL A 421 -9.53 -6.36 -17.33
N VAL A 422 -9.03 -5.13 -17.26
CA VAL A 422 -9.77 -3.94 -17.71
C VAL A 422 -10.06 -4.01 -19.21
N ILE A 423 -9.07 -4.36 -20.02
CA ILE A 423 -9.24 -4.53 -21.48
C ILE A 423 -10.28 -5.62 -21.77
N TYR A 424 -10.19 -6.78 -21.12
CA TYR A 424 -11.18 -7.84 -21.31
C TYR A 424 -12.59 -7.42 -20.87
N ARG A 425 -12.75 -6.68 -19.78
CA ARG A 425 -14.06 -6.14 -19.35
C ARG A 425 -14.62 -5.16 -20.38
N LEU A 426 -13.80 -4.28 -20.94
CA LEU A 426 -14.22 -3.32 -21.97
C LEU A 426 -14.61 -4.03 -23.28
N VAL A 427 -13.83 -5.02 -23.72
CA VAL A 427 -14.12 -5.81 -24.92
C VAL A 427 -15.40 -6.62 -24.74
N MET A 428 -15.57 -7.28 -23.59
CA MET A 428 -16.79 -8.03 -23.29
C MET A 428 -18.01 -7.11 -23.18
N GLY A 429 -17.87 -5.97 -22.50
CA GLY A 429 -18.96 -4.99 -22.37
C GLY A 429 -19.39 -4.40 -23.72
N SER A 430 -18.45 -4.06 -24.59
CA SER A 430 -18.75 -3.57 -25.93
C SER A 430 -19.37 -4.66 -26.80
N GLY A 431 -18.92 -5.90 -26.70
CA GLY A 431 -19.52 -7.04 -27.41
C GLY A 431 -20.97 -7.28 -27.02
N VAL A 432 -21.29 -7.24 -25.73
CA VAL A 432 -22.66 -7.36 -25.22
C VAL A 432 -23.53 -6.19 -25.68
N ALA A 433 -23.01 -4.96 -25.64
CA ALA A 433 -23.75 -3.78 -26.09
C ALA A 433 -24.06 -3.84 -27.58
N ILE A 434 -23.08 -4.23 -28.43
CA ILE A 434 -23.29 -4.43 -29.87
C ILE A 434 -24.31 -5.54 -30.13
N PHE A 435 -24.22 -6.64 -29.38
CA PHE A 435 -25.18 -7.75 -29.51
C PHE A 435 -26.60 -7.31 -29.14
N VAL A 436 -26.78 -6.54 -28.08
CA VAL A 436 -28.08 -5.97 -27.68
C VAL A 436 -28.61 -4.99 -28.73
N LEU A 437 -27.76 -4.12 -29.27
CA LEU A 437 -28.14 -3.19 -30.35
C LEU A 437 -28.54 -3.93 -31.62
N LEU A 438 -27.82 -4.99 -32.00
CA LEU A 438 -28.16 -5.84 -33.11
C LEU A 438 -29.51 -6.54 -32.93
N LEU A 439 -29.77 -7.07 -31.71
CA LEU A 439 -31.08 -7.66 -31.37
C LEU A 439 -32.21 -6.64 -31.42
N LEU A 440 -31.98 -5.43 -30.93
CA LEU A 440 -32.98 -4.34 -30.99
C LEU A 440 -33.22 -3.89 -32.43
N SER A 441 -32.19 -3.80 -33.25
CA SER A 441 -32.29 -3.48 -34.67
C SER A 441 -33.05 -4.55 -35.45
N ILE A 442 -32.78 -5.83 -35.18
CA ILE A 442 -33.48 -6.96 -35.78
C ILE A 442 -34.97 -6.94 -35.35
N MET A 443 -35.26 -6.70 -34.07
CA MET A 443 -36.64 -6.58 -33.55
C MET A 443 -37.38 -5.41 -34.22
N GLN A 444 -36.74 -4.25 -34.41
CA GLN A 444 -37.35 -3.11 -35.10
C GLN A 444 -37.64 -3.43 -36.58
N PHE A 445 -36.67 -4.06 -37.26
CA PHE A 445 -36.83 -4.48 -38.64
C PHE A 445 -38.01 -5.44 -38.83
N TYR A 446 -38.16 -6.41 -37.95
CA TYR A 446 -39.31 -7.33 -37.97
C TYR A 446 -40.63 -6.63 -37.64
N ARG A 447 -40.66 -5.68 -36.66
CA ARG A 447 -41.86 -4.89 -36.36
C ARG A 447 -42.34 -4.03 -37.53
N VAL A 448 -41.43 -3.48 -38.30
CA VAL A 448 -41.75 -2.63 -39.46
C VAL A 448 -42.20 -3.49 -40.68
N LYS A 449 -41.58 -4.65 -40.88
CA LYS A 449 -41.78 -5.48 -42.11
C LYS A 449 -43.03 -6.36 -42.04
N ILE A 450 -43.47 -6.74 -40.85
CA ILE A 450 -44.67 -7.59 -40.66
C ILE A 450 -45.86 -6.71 -40.31
N GLY A 451 -46.39 -6.03 -41.34
CA GLY A 451 -47.63 -5.25 -41.19
C GLY A 451 -48.85 -6.15 -40.94
N LYS A 452 -49.67 -5.72 -40.08
CA LYS A 452 -51.11 -5.96 -39.77
C LYS A 452 -51.81 -7.28 -40.12
N SER A 453 -51.18 -8.45 -40.20
CA SER A 453 -51.98 -9.69 -40.41
C SER A 453 -51.62 -10.83 -39.45
N LYS A 454 -52.53 -11.77 -39.30
CA LYS A 454 -52.44 -12.94 -38.40
C LYS A 454 -51.15 -13.78 -38.51
N GLN A 455 -50.40 -13.62 -39.60
CA GLN A 455 -49.09 -14.27 -39.79
C GLN A 455 -48.02 -13.80 -38.75
N ARG A 456 -48.21 -12.63 -38.12
CA ARG A 456 -47.34 -12.14 -37.06
C ARG A 456 -47.33 -13.01 -35.79
N GLU A 457 -48.50 -13.47 -35.36
CA GLU A 457 -48.61 -14.27 -34.14
C GLU A 457 -47.94 -15.64 -34.35
N MET A 458 -48.18 -16.26 -35.48
CA MET A 458 -47.63 -17.58 -35.77
C MET A 458 -46.11 -17.55 -35.95
N LEU A 459 -45.53 -16.44 -36.47
CA LEU A 459 -44.10 -16.29 -36.59
C LEU A 459 -43.44 -16.00 -35.24
N LEU A 460 -44.14 -15.23 -34.37
CA LEU A 460 -43.69 -14.96 -33.01
C LEU A 460 -43.67 -16.25 -32.16
N GLU A 461 -44.69 -17.07 -32.29
CA GLU A 461 -44.74 -18.38 -31.62
C GLU A 461 -43.67 -19.34 -32.13
N LEU A 462 -43.34 -19.31 -33.43
CA LEU A 462 -42.28 -20.09 -34.00
C LEU A 462 -40.88 -19.65 -33.53
N ILE A 463 -40.67 -18.32 -33.37
CA ILE A 463 -39.46 -17.76 -32.82
C ILE A 463 -39.30 -18.11 -31.35
N ILE A 464 -40.37 -17.99 -30.56
CA ILE A 464 -40.37 -18.36 -29.15
C ILE A 464 -40.11 -19.87 -28.96
N ALA A 465 -40.74 -20.71 -29.79
CA ALA A 465 -40.50 -22.15 -29.79
C ALA A 465 -39.04 -22.50 -30.14
N LYS A 466 -38.45 -21.80 -31.12
CA LYS A 466 -37.05 -21.99 -31.47
C LYS A 466 -36.07 -21.59 -30.36
N TYR A 467 -36.31 -20.45 -29.69
CA TYR A 467 -35.49 -20.04 -28.56
C TYR A 467 -35.63 -20.96 -27.36
N LYS A 468 -36.86 -21.49 -27.13
CA LYS A 468 -37.08 -22.47 -26.07
C LYS A 468 -36.31 -23.77 -26.33
N THR A 469 -36.30 -24.25 -27.57
CA THR A 469 -35.49 -25.42 -27.96
C THR A 469 -33.98 -25.16 -27.97
N GLU A 470 -33.55 -23.93 -28.26
CA GLU A 470 -32.12 -23.57 -28.18
C GLU A 470 -31.65 -23.40 -26.71
N ILE A 471 -32.49 -22.87 -25.82
CA ILE A 471 -32.20 -22.78 -24.39
C ILE A 471 -32.13 -24.19 -23.77
N GLU A 472 -33.05 -25.06 -24.11
CA GLU A 472 -33.02 -26.48 -23.67
C GLU A 472 -31.78 -27.21 -24.17
N LYS A 473 -31.34 -26.96 -25.41
CA LYS A 473 -30.06 -27.48 -25.94
C LYS A 473 -28.82 -26.87 -25.26
N TYR A 474 -28.88 -25.60 -24.90
CA TYR A 474 -27.77 -24.94 -24.18
C TYR A 474 -27.62 -25.50 -22.77
N ASP A 475 -28.73 -25.78 -22.08
CA ASP A 475 -28.73 -26.44 -20.77
C ASP A 475 -28.21 -27.89 -20.86
N GLU A 476 -28.58 -28.64 -21.93
CA GLU A 476 -28.02 -29.98 -22.16
C GLU A 476 -26.52 -29.96 -22.44
N VAL A 477 -26.03 -28.99 -23.23
CA VAL A 477 -24.59 -28.84 -23.53
C VAL A 477 -23.81 -28.42 -22.29
N THR A 478 -24.41 -27.54 -21.44
CA THR A 478 -23.78 -27.09 -20.19
C THR A 478 -23.66 -28.24 -19.18
N ASN A 479 -24.72 -29.05 -19.05
CA ASN A 479 -24.71 -30.24 -18.21
C ASN A 479 -23.75 -31.32 -18.73
N SER A 480 -23.69 -31.55 -20.02
CA SER A 480 -22.75 -32.50 -20.65
C SER A 480 -21.30 -32.08 -20.42
N ASN A 481 -21.01 -30.79 -20.54
CA ASN A 481 -19.68 -30.26 -20.27
C ASN A 481 -19.27 -30.36 -18.78
N LYS A 482 -20.24 -30.22 -17.86
CA LYS A 482 -20.00 -30.43 -16.42
C LYS A 482 -19.63 -31.90 -16.14
N LEU A 483 -20.39 -32.82 -16.72
CA LEU A 483 -20.13 -34.26 -16.56
C LEU A 483 -18.76 -34.67 -17.12
N MET A 484 -18.37 -34.17 -18.30
CA MET A 484 -17.04 -34.43 -18.87
C MET A 484 -15.89 -33.86 -18.02
N LYS A 485 -16.10 -32.72 -17.40
CA LYS A 485 -15.12 -32.11 -16.50
C LYS A 485 -14.95 -32.92 -15.21
N GLU A 486 -16.05 -33.39 -14.63
CA GLU A 486 -16.03 -34.26 -13.47
C GLU A 486 -15.41 -35.62 -13.81
N GLN A 487 -15.71 -36.17 -14.99
CA GLN A 487 -15.13 -37.44 -15.46
C GLN A 487 -13.63 -37.32 -15.68
N LYS A 488 -13.15 -36.21 -16.26
CA LYS A 488 -11.73 -35.93 -16.44
C LYS A 488 -10.96 -35.89 -15.11
N ILE A 489 -11.59 -35.36 -14.06
CA ILE A 489 -11.02 -35.39 -12.72
C ILE A 489 -11.02 -36.80 -12.16
N GLN A 490 -12.14 -37.52 -12.28
CA GLN A 490 -12.24 -38.89 -11.76
C GLN A 490 -11.24 -39.85 -12.40
N ASP A 491 -10.89 -39.61 -13.66
CA ASP A 491 -9.92 -40.42 -14.41
C ASP A 491 -8.46 -40.00 -14.09
N SER A 492 -8.24 -38.92 -13.39
CA SER A 492 -6.88 -38.45 -13.07
C SER A 492 -6.16 -39.33 -12.07
N SER A 493 -4.82 -39.43 -12.22
CA SER A 493 -3.94 -40.19 -11.34
C SER A 493 -4.08 -39.76 -9.88
N ILE A 494 -4.18 -38.50 -9.63
CA ILE A 494 -4.28 -37.95 -8.27
C ILE A 494 -5.63 -38.29 -7.62
N TYR A 495 -6.74 -38.18 -8.36
CA TYR A 495 -8.06 -38.51 -7.83
C TYR A 495 -8.19 -40.00 -7.51
N GLN A 496 -7.70 -40.88 -8.39
CA GLN A 496 -7.69 -42.31 -8.16
C GLN A 496 -6.81 -42.70 -6.96
N ARG A 497 -5.70 -41.99 -6.76
CA ARG A 497 -4.82 -42.17 -5.60
C ARG A 497 -5.53 -41.71 -4.32
N ILE A 498 -6.19 -40.57 -4.33
CA ILE A 498 -6.98 -40.07 -3.20
C ILE A 498 -8.08 -41.06 -2.84
N LEU A 499 -8.80 -41.61 -3.82
CA LEU A 499 -9.86 -42.59 -3.56
C LEU A 499 -9.31 -43.91 -2.96
N LYS A 500 -8.17 -44.38 -3.44
CA LYS A 500 -7.53 -45.61 -2.92
C LYS A 500 -7.06 -45.42 -1.47
N GLU A 501 -6.48 -44.27 -1.18
CA GLU A 501 -5.92 -43.96 0.13
C GLU A 501 -6.94 -43.45 1.15
N LYS A 502 -8.14 -43.07 0.71
CA LYS A 502 -9.25 -42.58 1.54
C LYS A 502 -9.60 -43.53 2.71
N ASN A 503 -9.40 -44.83 2.55
CA ASN A 503 -9.69 -45.83 3.58
C ASN A 503 -8.52 -46.07 4.55
N HIS A 504 -7.34 -45.51 4.29
CA HIS A 504 -6.17 -45.63 5.17
C HIS A 504 -6.09 -44.41 6.10
N ARG A 505 -6.34 -44.63 7.41
CA ARG A 505 -6.41 -43.57 8.45
C ARG A 505 -5.15 -42.73 8.65
N THR A 506 -4.03 -43.05 7.99
CA THR A 506 -2.71 -42.45 8.21
C THR A 506 -2.09 -41.80 6.98
N TYR A 507 -2.81 -41.72 5.86
CA TYR A 507 -2.26 -41.15 4.64
C TYR A 507 -2.33 -39.63 4.65
N LYS A 508 -1.17 -39.01 4.40
CA LYS A 508 -1.05 -37.55 4.18
C LYS A 508 -0.71 -37.33 2.72
N LEU A 509 -1.44 -36.40 2.10
CA LEU A 509 -1.04 -35.91 0.79
C LEU A 509 0.28 -35.15 0.93
N THR A 510 1.25 -35.47 0.09
CA THR A 510 2.53 -34.76 -0.01
C THR A 510 2.32 -33.42 -0.67
N ASP A 511 3.31 -32.53 -0.61
CA ASP A 511 3.23 -31.24 -1.26
C ASP A 511 3.10 -31.38 -2.79
N ASP A 512 3.71 -32.41 -3.37
CA ASP A 512 3.57 -32.74 -4.78
C ASP A 512 2.15 -33.22 -5.12
N ASP A 513 1.53 -34.04 -4.25
CA ASP A 513 0.14 -34.49 -4.42
C ASP A 513 -0.83 -33.29 -4.38
N TRP A 514 -0.60 -32.31 -3.50
CA TRP A 514 -1.39 -31.08 -3.44
C TRP A 514 -1.24 -30.25 -4.70
N LEU A 515 -0.02 -30.12 -5.21
CA LEU A 515 0.26 -29.38 -6.44
C LEU A 515 -0.43 -30.05 -7.65
N GLU A 516 -0.34 -31.38 -7.74
CA GLU A 516 -0.99 -32.17 -8.80
C GLU A 516 -2.53 -32.05 -8.71
N LEU A 517 -3.08 -32.09 -7.50
CA LEU A 517 -4.53 -31.92 -7.28
C LEU A 517 -5.01 -30.53 -7.71
N PHE A 518 -4.31 -29.48 -7.27
CA PHE A 518 -4.67 -28.11 -7.64
C PHE A 518 -4.62 -27.93 -9.16
N LYS A 519 -3.54 -28.37 -9.79
CA LYS A 519 -3.37 -28.31 -11.23
C LYS A 519 -4.48 -29.05 -11.97
N THR A 520 -4.81 -30.27 -11.53
CA THR A 520 -5.86 -31.09 -12.16
C THR A 520 -7.23 -30.42 -12.10
N ILE A 521 -7.57 -29.82 -10.95
CA ILE A 521 -8.85 -29.13 -10.78
C ILE A 521 -8.88 -27.82 -11.55
N ASP A 522 -7.80 -27.06 -11.54
CA ASP A 522 -7.70 -25.79 -12.27
C ASP A 522 -7.72 -26.02 -13.80
N GLU A 523 -7.17 -27.13 -14.29
CA GLU A 523 -7.29 -27.53 -15.69
C GLU A 523 -8.70 -27.98 -16.07
N ALA A 524 -9.40 -28.66 -15.19
CA ALA A 524 -10.79 -29.07 -15.42
C ALA A 524 -11.77 -27.91 -15.27
N PHE A 525 -11.49 -26.99 -14.33
CA PHE A 525 -12.29 -25.83 -14.01
C PHE A 525 -11.46 -24.54 -14.04
N PRO A 526 -11.11 -24.01 -15.23
CA PRO A 526 -10.19 -22.87 -15.35
C PRO A 526 -10.63 -21.61 -14.64
N ASP A 527 -11.94 -21.46 -14.39
CA ASP A 527 -12.50 -20.31 -13.68
C ASP A 527 -12.59 -20.50 -12.17
N PHE A 528 -12.35 -21.71 -11.68
CA PHE A 528 -12.53 -22.03 -10.27
C PHE A 528 -11.62 -21.22 -9.37
N ARG A 529 -10.33 -21.19 -9.68
CA ARG A 529 -9.34 -20.41 -8.93
C ARG A 529 -9.68 -18.91 -8.91
N ARG A 530 -9.98 -18.36 -10.07
CA ARG A 530 -10.34 -16.93 -10.22
C ARG A 530 -11.61 -16.56 -9.43
N LYS A 531 -12.61 -17.43 -9.42
CA LYS A 531 -13.81 -17.24 -8.62
C LYS A 531 -13.53 -17.34 -7.13
N LEU A 532 -12.68 -18.28 -6.73
CA LEU A 532 -12.30 -18.48 -5.34
C LEU A 532 -11.51 -17.31 -4.77
N ASP A 533 -10.68 -16.65 -5.58
CA ASP A 533 -9.89 -15.48 -5.18
C ASP A 533 -10.76 -14.23 -4.84
N ASN A 534 -12.04 -14.23 -5.26
CA ASN A 534 -13.00 -13.20 -4.84
C ASN A 534 -13.55 -13.39 -3.41
N PHE A 535 -13.21 -14.51 -2.78
CA PHE A 535 -13.66 -14.83 -1.43
C PHE A 535 -12.49 -14.75 -0.43
N PRO A 536 -12.73 -14.42 0.83
CA PRO A 536 -11.69 -14.29 1.84
C PRO A 536 -11.19 -15.66 2.32
N VAL A 537 -10.58 -16.42 1.41
CA VAL A 537 -9.86 -17.66 1.72
C VAL A 537 -8.49 -17.26 2.27
N ALA A 538 -8.33 -17.34 3.59
CA ALA A 538 -7.26 -16.64 4.31
C ALA A 538 -5.98 -17.47 4.49
N ASN A 539 -6.00 -18.79 4.30
CA ASN A 539 -4.86 -19.65 4.59
C ASN A 539 -4.84 -20.92 3.72
N ASP A 540 -3.70 -21.59 3.72
CA ASP A 540 -3.46 -22.83 2.97
C ASP A 540 -4.50 -23.94 3.30
N LEU A 541 -4.90 -24.06 4.56
CA LEU A 541 -5.92 -25.03 4.95
C LEU A 541 -7.27 -24.74 4.31
N GLU A 542 -7.72 -23.49 4.34
CA GLU A 542 -9.00 -23.07 3.75
C GLU A 542 -9.01 -23.30 2.23
N LEU A 543 -7.88 -23.05 1.58
CA LEU A 543 -7.68 -23.35 0.17
C LEU A 543 -7.80 -24.85 -0.13
N LYS A 544 -7.07 -25.67 0.59
CA LYS A 544 -7.10 -27.14 0.48
C LYS A 544 -8.51 -27.69 0.69
N VAL A 545 -9.24 -27.14 1.65
CA VAL A 545 -10.65 -27.51 1.90
C VAL A 545 -11.51 -27.18 0.68
N CYS A 546 -11.37 -26.00 0.06
CA CYS A 546 -12.15 -25.64 -1.11
C CYS A 546 -11.90 -26.55 -2.31
N TYR A 547 -10.64 -26.92 -2.57
CA TYR A 547 -10.29 -27.81 -3.67
C TYR A 547 -10.81 -29.24 -3.44
N LEU A 548 -10.74 -29.75 -2.21
CA LEU A 548 -11.31 -31.07 -1.89
C LEU A 548 -12.84 -31.08 -1.93
N LEU A 549 -13.49 -29.96 -1.57
CA LEU A 549 -14.94 -29.81 -1.72
C LEU A 549 -15.34 -29.81 -3.20
N LYS A 550 -14.55 -29.19 -4.08
CA LYS A 550 -14.83 -29.13 -5.53
C LYS A 550 -14.89 -30.52 -6.19
N ILE A 551 -14.16 -31.49 -5.64
CA ILE A 551 -14.21 -32.90 -6.07
C ILE A 551 -15.15 -33.74 -5.18
N HIS A 552 -16.10 -33.13 -4.50
CA HIS A 552 -17.15 -33.76 -3.68
C HIS A 552 -16.63 -34.64 -2.54
N MET A 553 -15.46 -34.33 -1.97
CA MET A 553 -14.94 -35.06 -0.82
C MET A 553 -15.76 -34.76 0.44
N LYS A 554 -16.09 -35.81 1.19
CA LYS A 554 -16.83 -35.67 2.46
C LYS A 554 -15.97 -34.95 3.51
N PRO A 555 -16.55 -34.17 4.42
CA PRO A 555 -15.80 -33.45 5.46
C PRO A 555 -14.93 -34.35 6.35
N VAL A 556 -15.28 -35.61 6.52
CA VAL A 556 -14.48 -36.59 7.27
C VAL A 556 -13.19 -36.94 6.51
N ASP A 557 -13.30 -37.10 5.19
CA ASP A 557 -12.17 -37.45 4.33
C ASP A 557 -11.23 -36.24 4.22
N ILE A 558 -11.81 -35.02 4.08
CA ILE A 558 -11.07 -33.76 4.08
C ILE A 558 -10.25 -33.60 5.37
N ALA A 559 -10.83 -33.93 6.51
CA ALA A 559 -10.17 -33.89 7.81
C ALA A 559 -8.94 -34.81 7.84
N GLY A 560 -9.08 -36.04 7.28
CA GLY A 560 -7.97 -36.99 7.14
C GLY A 560 -6.82 -36.45 6.28
N PHE A 561 -7.11 -35.99 5.05
CA PHE A 561 -6.10 -35.51 4.12
C PHE A 561 -5.40 -34.22 4.57
N THR A 562 -6.09 -33.38 5.34
CA THR A 562 -5.52 -32.14 5.86
C THR A 562 -4.90 -32.29 7.27
N ASN A 563 -4.93 -33.48 7.84
CA ASN A 563 -4.48 -33.78 9.22
C ASN A 563 -5.12 -32.84 10.26
N ARG A 564 -6.43 -32.66 10.15
CA ARG A 564 -7.24 -31.83 11.06
C ARG A 564 -8.44 -32.63 11.58
N SER A 565 -9.06 -32.14 12.64
CA SER A 565 -10.30 -32.75 13.12
C SER A 565 -11.49 -32.38 12.20
N LYS A 566 -12.51 -33.22 12.19
CA LYS A 566 -13.76 -32.95 11.45
C LYS A 566 -14.41 -31.63 11.90
N GLU A 567 -14.31 -31.32 13.19
CA GLU A 567 -14.81 -30.08 13.79
C GLU A 567 -14.05 -28.87 13.25
N ALA A 568 -12.72 -29.00 13.08
CA ALA A 568 -11.89 -27.94 12.51
C ALA A 568 -12.27 -27.65 11.05
N ILE A 569 -12.53 -28.68 10.24
CA ILE A 569 -12.99 -28.52 8.86
C ILE A 569 -14.38 -27.88 8.82
N THR A 570 -15.28 -28.33 9.68
CA THR A 570 -16.63 -27.77 9.80
C THR A 570 -16.61 -26.30 10.20
N ALA A 571 -15.77 -25.95 11.17
CA ALA A 571 -15.56 -24.58 11.60
C ALA A 571 -14.95 -23.71 10.50
N SER A 572 -13.99 -24.26 9.73
CA SER A 572 -13.38 -23.56 8.60
C SER A 572 -14.40 -23.23 7.52
N ARG A 573 -15.24 -24.18 7.12
CA ARG A 573 -16.30 -23.97 6.12
C ARG A 573 -17.32 -22.91 6.56
N ARG A 574 -17.77 -22.99 7.83
CA ARG A 574 -18.68 -21.99 8.40
C ARG A 574 -18.04 -20.62 8.43
N ARG A 575 -16.76 -20.52 8.83
CA ARG A 575 -16.01 -19.26 8.88
C ARG A 575 -15.85 -18.63 7.50
N MET A 576 -15.52 -19.42 6.47
CA MET A 576 -15.43 -18.94 5.08
C MET A 576 -16.79 -18.36 4.62
N TYR A 577 -17.88 -19.05 4.88
CA TYR A 577 -19.22 -18.57 4.55
C TYR A 577 -19.57 -17.26 5.26
N VAL A 578 -19.34 -17.20 6.58
CA VAL A 578 -19.66 -16.00 7.39
C VAL A 578 -18.81 -14.80 6.94
N LYS A 579 -17.54 -15.00 6.66
CA LYS A 579 -16.64 -13.95 6.17
C LYS A 579 -17.09 -13.41 4.81
N SER A 580 -17.54 -14.29 3.92
CA SER A 580 -17.93 -13.95 2.56
C SER A 580 -19.27 -13.22 2.50
N PHE A 581 -20.24 -13.64 3.29
CA PHE A 581 -21.62 -13.17 3.18
C PHE A 581 -22.09 -12.33 4.36
N LYS A 582 -21.28 -12.20 5.41
CA LYS A 582 -21.60 -11.48 6.66
C LYS A 582 -22.94 -11.92 7.28
N LYS A 583 -23.31 -13.18 7.08
CA LYS A 583 -24.53 -13.83 7.56
C LYS A 583 -24.18 -15.15 8.24
N GLU A 584 -24.97 -15.55 9.22
CA GLU A 584 -24.89 -16.92 9.73
C GLU A 584 -25.31 -17.93 8.66
N GLY A 585 -24.56 -19.01 8.54
CA GLY A 585 -24.84 -20.08 7.59
C GLY A 585 -24.41 -21.44 8.13
N ARG A 586 -24.93 -22.48 7.52
CA ARG A 586 -24.52 -23.86 7.80
C ARG A 586 -23.26 -24.19 6.99
N PRO A 587 -22.40 -25.10 7.46
CA PRO A 587 -21.21 -25.50 6.70
C PRO A 587 -21.50 -25.98 5.27
N GLY A 588 -22.65 -26.65 5.05
CA GLY A 588 -23.10 -27.09 3.74
C GLY A 588 -23.49 -25.96 2.77
N ASP A 589 -23.71 -24.76 3.27
CA ASP A 589 -23.98 -23.61 2.40
C ASP A 589 -22.72 -23.16 1.68
N TRP A 590 -21.53 -23.33 2.30
CA TRP A 590 -20.25 -23.11 1.64
C TRP A 590 -19.98 -24.15 0.55
N ASP A 591 -20.35 -25.42 0.82
CA ASP A 591 -20.14 -26.50 -0.14
C ASP A 591 -20.90 -26.24 -1.45
N LYS A 592 -22.15 -25.77 -1.35
CA LYS A 592 -22.94 -25.38 -2.52
C LYS A 592 -22.28 -24.29 -3.35
N ILE A 593 -21.70 -23.29 -2.67
CA ILE A 593 -20.97 -22.21 -3.35
C ILE A 593 -19.78 -22.74 -4.12
N ILE A 594 -19.02 -23.66 -3.52
CA ILE A 594 -17.87 -24.31 -4.18
C ILE A 594 -18.33 -25.18 -5.36
N ASP A 595 -19.46 -25.84 -5.23
CA ASP A 595 -20.05 -26.67 -6.30
C ASP A 595 -20.45 -25.85 -7.53
N ASP A 596 -21.01 -24.67 -7.27
CA ASP A 596 -21.48 -23.74 -8.32
C ASP A 596 -20.35 -22.92 -8.96
N MET A 597 -19.16 -22.93 -8.37
CA MET A 597 -17.96 -22.31 -8.95
C MET A 597 -17.36 -23.13 -10.07
#